data_87b9770ac64964ea0b0e3a28ecff2c49
#
_entry.id   87b9770ac64964ea0b0e3a28ecff2c49
#
_cell.length_a   1.000
_cell.length_b   1.000
_cell.length_c   1.000
_cell.angle_alpha   90.00
_cell.angle_beta   90.00
_cell.angle_gamma   90.00
#
_symmetry.space_group_name_H-M   'P 1'
#
loop_
_entity.id
_entity.type
_entity.pdbx_description
1 polymer ?
#
loop_
_entity_poly.entity_id
_entity_poly.type
_entity_poly.pdbx_seq_one_letter_code
_entity_poly.pdbx_strand_id
1 'polypeptide(L)'
;SVPMFERFTDRARRVVVLAQEEARMLNHSYIGTEHILLGLIHEGEGVAAKALESMDISLGAVREKVQEDIGQGQQNPPGHIPFTPRAKKVLELSLREALQLGHNYIGTEHILLGLIREGEGVAAQVLVKLGADLNRVRQQVIQLLSGYQGKEAEATGAPAGTGGRESGTPSSSTVLDQFGRNLTQAAME
;
A
#
# COMPACT_ATOMS: atom_id res chain seq x y z
N SER A 1 -13.14 -11.74 -14.98
CA SER A 1 -12.48 -10.58 -14.40
C SER A 1 -11.13 -10.98 -13.80
N VAL A 2 -10.21 -10.06 -13.82
CA VAL A 2 -8.86 -10.30 -13.31
C VAL A 2 -8.86 -10.13 -11.80
N PRO A 3 -8.39 -11.12 -11.06
CA PRO A 3 -8.28 -10.94 -9.62
C PRO A 3 -7.40 -9.76 -9.26
N MET A 4 -7.75 -9.14 -8.16
CA MET A 4 -7.13 -7.90 -7.77
C MET A 4 -5.61 -7.98 -7.64
N PHE A 5 -5.10 -9.07 -7.01
CA PHE A 5 -3.67 -9.14 -6.75
C PHE A 5 -2.83 -9.31 -8.01
N GLU A 6 -3.42 -9.76 -9.10
CA GLU A 6 -2.68 -9.82 -10.35
C GLU A 6 -2.35 -8.44 -10.89
N ARG A 7 -3.14 -7.44 -10.51
CA ARG A 7 -2.92 -6.09 -10.98
C ARG A 7 -1.88 -5.33 -10.16
N PHE A 8 -1.46 -5.90 -9.04
CA PHE A 8 -0.48 -5.23 -8.18
C PHE A 8 0.88 -5.16 -8.87
N THR A 9 1.48 -3.97 -8.82
CA THR A 9 2.86 -3.83 -9.26
C THR A 9 3.78 -4.55 -8.29
N ASP A 10 5.03 -4.74 -8.70
CA ASP A 10 6.00 -5.38 -7.82
C ASP A 10 6.18 -4.60 -6.53
N ARG A 11 6.22 -3.28 -6.62
CA ARG A 11 6.34 -2.46 -5.42
C ARG A 11 5.13 -2.60 -4.52
N ALA A 12 3.93 -2.63 -5.10
CA ALA A 12 2.72 -2.80 -4.31
C ALA A 12 2.71 -4.16 -3.61
N ARG A 13 3.18 -5.20 -4.29
CA ARG A 13 3.29 -6.52 -3.66
C ARG A 13 4.29 -6.48 -2.51
N ARG A 14 5.38 -5.76 -2.71
CA ARG A 14 6.37 -5.63 -1.66
C ARG A 14 5.79 -4.92 -0.44
N VAL A 15 4.94 -3.92 -0.66
CA VAL A 15 4.27 -3.23 0.45
C VAL A 15 3.48 -4.23 1.30
N VAL A 16 2.77 -5.15 0.65
CA VAL A 16 1.99 -6.14 1.39
C VAL A 16 2.89 -7.06 2.20
N VAL A 17 4.00 -7.49 1.61
CA VAL A 17 4.97 -8.32 2.32
C VAL A 17 5.56 -7.55 3.50
N LEU A 18 5.93 -6.29 3.29
CA LEU A 18 6.51 -5.48 4.36
C LEU A 18 5.49 -5.19 5.45
N ALA A 19 4.21 -5.05 5.09
CA ALA A 19 3.17 -4.87 6.09
C ALA A 19 3.11 -6.07 7.04
N GLN A 20 3.23 -7.27 6.49
CA GLN A 20 3.25 -8.46 7.31
C GLN A 20 4.47 -8.45 8.22
N GLU A 21 5.61 -8.07 7.70
CA GLU A 21 6.83 -8.02 8.51
C GLU A 21 6.72 -6.99 9.62
N GLU A 22 6.10 -5.84 9.34
CA GLU A 22 5.90 -4.83 10.38
C GLU A 22 4.99 -5.36 11.49
N ALA A 23 3.92 -6.05 11.12
CA ALA A 23 3.05 -6.65 12.11
C ALA A 23 3.81 -7.65 12.97
N ARG A 24 4.64 -8.47 12.33
CA ARG A 24 5.40 -9.48 13.04
C ARG A 24 6.40 -8.85 14.00
N MET A 25 7.07 -7.78 13.58
CA MET A 25 8.03 -7.09 14.43
C MET A 25 7.37 -6.49 15.67
N LEU A 26 6.12 -6.09 15.54
CA LEU A 26 5.37 -5.54 16.68
C LEU A 26 4.65 -6.63 17.47
N ASN A 27 4.83 -7.89 17.08
CA ASN A 27 4.15 -9.03 17.71
C ASN A 27 2.63 -8.89 17.65
N HIS A 28 2.14 -8.32 16.57
CA HIS A 28 0.72 -8.23 16.32
C HIS A 28 0.26 -9.46 15.57
N SER A 29 -0.90 -9.99 15.93
CA SER A 29 -1.43 -11.20 15.32
C SER A 29 -2.36 -10.91 14.16
N TYR A 30 -2.31 -9.69 13.63
CA TYR A 30 -3.13 -9.25 12.52
C TYR A 30 -2.36 -8.25 11.67
N ILE A 31 -2.77 -8.10 10.41
CA ILE A 31 -2.23 -7.06 9.54
C ILE A 31 -3.33 -6.03 9.37
N GLY A 32 -3.19 -4.91 10.05
CA GLY A 32 -4.16 -3.83 10.02
C GLY A 32 -3.76 -2.73 9.05
N THR A 33 -4.58 -1.69 8.98
CA THR A 33 -4.27 -0.57 8.09
C THR A 33 -2.97 0.09 8.50
N GLU A 34 -2.66 0.12 9.79
CA GLU A 34 -1.40 0.71 10.27
C GLU A 34 -0.19 -0.03 9.72
N HIS A 35 -0.29 -1.34 9.57
CA HIS A 35 0.81 -2.12 9.02
C HIS A 35 0.96 -1.87 7.53
N ILE A 36 -0.15 -1.66 6.83
CA ILE A 36 -0.10 -1.30 5.42
C ILE A 36 0.60 0.05 5.26
N LEU A 37 0.27 1.01 6.12
CA LEU A 37 0.94 2.31 6.10
C LEU A 37 2.44 2.17 6.34
N LEU A 38 2.82 1.36 7.32
CA LEU A 38 4.24 1.11 7.59
C LEU A 38 4.90 0.46 6.37
N GLY A 39 4.21 -0.46 5.72
CA GLY A 39 4.75 -1.10 4.52
C GLY A 39 4.96 -0.11 3.38
N LEU A 40 4.02 0.83 3.21
CA LEU A 40 4.15 1.85 2.17
C LEU A 40 5.39 2.70 2.38
N ILE A 41 5.66 3.09 3.62
CA ILE A 41 6.82 3.93 3.91
C ILE A 41 8.10 3.10 3.85
N HIS A 42 8.05 1.87 4.35
CA HIS A 42 9.22 1.00 4.39
C HIS A 42 9.72 0.67 2.98
N GLU A 43 8.79 0.46 2.05
CA GLU A 43 9.17 0.21 0.67
C GLU A 43 9.99 1.37 0.11
N GLY A 44 9.59 2.60 0.39
CA GLY A 44 10.48 3.77 0.27
C GLY A 44 10.64 4.37 -1.10
N GLU A 45 10.28 3.69 -2.18
CA GLU A 45 10.59 4.18 -3.51
C GLU A 45 9.38 4.47 -4.38
N GLY A 46 8.21 4.01 -3.98
CA GLY A 46 7.01 4.25 -4.74
C GLY A 46 6.48 5.66 -4.56
N VAL A 47 5.45 5.98 -5.34
CA VAL A 47 4.80 7.28 -5.26
C VAL A 47 4.25 7.53 -3.85
N ALA A 48 3.70 6.48 -3.22
CA ALA A 48 3.14 6.63 -1.87
C ALA A 48 4.23 7.06 -0.89
N ALA A 49 5.38 6.41 -0.92
CA ALA A 49 6.47 6.74 -0.01
C ALA A 49 6.94 8.18 -0.24
N LYS A 50 7.00 8.59 -1.51
CA LYS A 50 7.44 9.94 -1.83
C LYS A 50 6.43 10.98 -1.38
N ALA A 51 5.15 10.69 -1.52
CA ALA A 51 4.11 11.60 -1.05
C ALA A 51 4.20 11.78 0.46
N LEU A 52 4.33 10.68 1.19
CA LEU A 52 4.41 10.75 2.65
C LEU A 52 5.69 11.44 3.09
N GLU A 53 6.80 11.16 2.42
CA GLU A 53 8.07 11.82 2.76
C GLU A 53 7.96 13.33 2.55
N SER A 54 7.30 13.77 1.48
CA SER A 54 7.16 15.20 1.21
C SER A 54 6.33 15.90 2.26
N MET A 55 5.58 15.15 3.07
CA MET A 55 4.77 15.70 4.15
C MET A 55 5.39 15.40 5.51
N ASP A 56 6.66 14.99 5.52
CA ASP A 56 7.42 14.71 6.73
C ASP A 56 6.86 13.57 7.57
N ILE A 57 6.23 12.61 6.91
CA ILE A 57 5.73 11.41 7.57
C ILE A 57 6.79 10.33 7.43
N SER A 58 7.49 10.04 8.50
CA SER A 58 8.60 9.09 8.48
C SER A 58 8.20 7.74 9.06
N LEU A 59 8.97 6.73 8.68
CA LEU A 59 8.75 5.37 9.19
C LEU A 59 8.86 5.35 10.71
N GLY A 60 9.89 6.02 11.25
CA GLY A 60 10.08 6.04 12.70
C GLY A 60 8.93 6.70 13.42
N ALA A 61 8.44 7.82 12.88
CA ALA A 61 7.34 8.54 13.53
C ALA A 61 6.06 7.70 13.53
N VAL A 62 5.79 7.00 12.42
CA VAL A 62 4.61 6.16 12.36
C VAL A 62 4.74 4.96 13.30
N ARG A 63 5.91 4.33 13.32
CA ARG A 63 6.12 3.20 14.24
C ARG A 63 5.91 3.62 15.69
N GLU A 64 6.46 4.77 16.05
CA GLU A 64 6.32 5.27 17.40
C GLU A 64 4.86 5.54 17.74
N LYS A 65 4.14 6.16 16.81
CA LYS A 65 2.74 6.46 17.07
C LYS A 65 1.90 5.18 17.15
N VAL A 66 2.19 4.19 16.33
CA VAL A 66 1.48 2.92 16.39
C VAL A 66 1.75 2.25 17.75
N GLN A 67 2.99 2.27 18.20
CA GLN A 67 3.31 1.69 19.50
C GLN A 67 2.61 2.43 20.64
N GLU A 68 2.52 3.75 20.54
CA GLU A 68 1.82 4.54 21.57
C GLU A 68 0.33 4.21 21.60
N ASP A 69 -0.28 4.12 20.43
CA ASP A 69 -1.74 3.98 20.34
C ASP A 69 -2.22 2.55 20.49
N ILE A 70 -1.47 1.60 19.96
CA ILE A 70 -1.89 0.20 19.92
C ILE A 70 -1.06 -0.65 20.88
N GLY A 71 0.21 -0.30 21.02
CA GLY A 71 1.12 -1.08 21.83
C GLY A 71 1.76 -2.20 21.04
N GLN A 72 2.60 -2.95 21.71
CA GLN A 72 3.28 -4.08 21.13
C GLN A 72 2.74 -5.35 21.78
N GLY A 73 2.55 -6.39 20.96
CA GLY A 73 2.12 -7.67 21.49
C GLY A 73 3.21 -8.32 22.32
N GLN A 74 2.81 -9.28 23.12
CA GLN A 74 3.74 -9.92 24.06
C GLN A 74 4.37 -11.17 23.51
N GLN A 75 3.77 -11.77 22.49
CA GLN A 75 4.27 -13.00 21.90
C GLN A 75 4.36 -12.88 20.42
N ASN A 76 5.36 -13.55 19.83
CA ASN A 76 5.41 -13.64 18.39
C ASN A 76 4.16 -14.32 17.88
N PRO A 77 3.54 -13.75 16.83
CA PRO A 77 2.35 -14.38 16.28
C PRO A 77 2.70 -15.71 15.63
N PRO A 78 1.71 -16.61 15.54
CA PRO A 78 1.92 -17.85 14.80
C PRO A 78 2.21 -17.55 13.34
N GLY A 79 2.60 -18.55 12.57
CA GLY A 79 3.04 -18.35 11.22
C GLY A 79 2.10 -17.55 10.35
N HIS A 80 0.81 -17.81 10.44
CA HIS A 80 -0.16 -17.12 9.60
C HIS A 80 -0.72 -15.91 10.33
N ILE A 81 -0.66 -14.75 9.66
CA ILE A 81 -1.20 -13.50 10.21
C ILE A 81 -2.26 -12.99 9.25
N PRO A 82 -3.54 -12.93 9.68
CA PRO A 82 -4.60 -12.49 8.78
C PRO A 82 -4.68 -10.98 8.66
N PHE A 83 -5.26 -10.53 7.56
CA PHE A 83 -5.62 -9.12 7.40
C PHE A 83 -6.87 -8.82 8.22
N THR A 84 -6.93 -7.64 8.82
CA THR A 84 -8.17 -7.19 9.43
C THR A 84 -9.19 -6.88 8.33
N PRO A 85 -10.48 -6.81 8.68
CA PRO A 85 -11.49 -6.42 7.69
C PRO A 85 -11.22 -5.04 7.09
N ARG A 86 -10.76 -4.08 7.90
CA ARG A 86 -10.44 -2.76 7.36
C ARG A 86 -9.27 -2.80 6.41
N ALA A 87 -8.24 -3.59 6.72
CA ALA A 87 -7.11 -3.74 5.83
C ALA A 87 -7.54 -4.35 4.50
N LYS A 88 -8.41 -5.35 4.55
CA LYS A 88 -8.97 -5.92 3.33
C LYS A 88 -9.72 -4.86 2.53
N LYS A 89 -10.49 -4.03 3.24
CA LYS A 89 -11.24 -2.97 2.58
C LYS A 89 -10.31 -1.98 1.90
N VAL A 90 -9.19 -1.64 2.54
CA VAL A 90 -8.21 -0.75 1.92
C VAL A 90 -7.71 -1.33 0.60
N LEU A 91 -7.42 -2.62 0.59
CA LEU A 91 -6.94 -3.25 -0.64
C LEU A 91 -8.02 -3.28 -1.72
N GLU A 92 -9.27 -3.52 -1.34
CA GLU A 92 -10.37 -3.46 -2.29
C GLU A 92 -10.54 -2.04 -2.84
N LEU A 93 -10.45 -1.05 -1.97
CA LEU A 93 -10.58 0.34 -2.41
C LEU A 93 -9.42 0.76 -3.29
N SER A 94 -8.24 0.17 -3.11
CA SER A 94 -7.12 0.51 -3.97
C SER A 94 -7.39 0.14 -5.43
N LEU A 95 -8.07 -0.97 -5.66
CA LEU A 95 -8.49 -1.33 -7.01
C LEU A 95 -9.44 -0.27 -7.56
N ARG A 96 -10.42 0.14 -6.75
CA ARG A 96 -11.39 1.14 -7.17
C ARG A 96 -10.71 2.47 -7.49
N GLU A 97 -9.74 2.87 -6.65
CA GLU A 97 -9.00 4.10 -6.91
C GLU A 97 -8.23 4.03 -8.23
N ALA A 98 -7.59 2.89 -8.48
CA ALA A 98 -6.86 2.72 -9.73
C ALA A 98 -7.80 2.83 -10.93
N LEU A 99 -8.94 2.16 -10.87
CA LEU A 99 -9.89 2.19 -11.98
C LEU A 99 -10.44 3.59 -12.21
N GLN A 100 -10.70 4.35 -11.13
CA GLN A 100 -11.19 5.72 -11.27
C GLN A 100 -10.17 6.63 -11.93
N LEU A 101 -8.90 6.33 -11.77
CA LEU A 101 -7.83 7.10 -12.41
C LEU A 101 -7.50 6.58 -13.81
N GLY A 102 -8.22 5.57 -14.26
CA GLY A 102 -8.00 5.02 -15.59
C GLY A 102 -6.78 4.11 -15.67
N HIS A 103 -6.33 3.58 -14.55
CA HIS A 103 -5.18 2.71 -14.52
C HIS A 103 -5.63 1.24 -14.45
N ASN A 104 -4.89 0.38 -15.13
CA ASN A 104 -5.17 -1.05 -15.10
C ASN A 104 -4.22 -1.80 -14.17
N TYR A 105 -3.43 -1.07 -13.41
CA TYR A 105 -2.51 -1.62 -12.41
C TYR A 105 -2.81 -1.00 -11.06
N ILE A 106 -2.36 -1.67 -10.00
CA ILE A 106 -2.49 -1.15 -8.64
C ILE A 106 -1.08 -0.94 -8.10
N GLY A 107 -0.68 0.32 -8.00
CA GLY A 107 0.62 0.68 -7.46
C GLY A 107 0.51 1.11 -6.01
N THR A 108 1.65 1.50 -5.44
CA THR A 108 1.67 1.96 -4.05
C THR A 108 0.75 3.16 -3.86
N GLU A 109 0.68 4.03 -4.87
CA GLU A 109 -0.17 5.21 -4.82
C GLU A 109 -1.64 4.84 -4.64
N HIS A 110 -2.07 3.76 -5.30
CA HIS A 110 -3.46 3.34 -5.20
C HIS A 110 -3.75 2.74 -3.83
N ILE A 111 -2.76 2.05 -3.25
CA ILE A 111 -2.93 1.53 -1.90
C ILE A 111 -3.07 2.67 -0.91
N LEU A 112 -2.26 3.71 -1.04
CA LEU A 112 -2.35 4.88 -0.17
C LEU A 112 -3.70 5.58 -0.36
N LEU A 113 -4.15 5.74 -1.61
CA LEU A 113 -5.45 6.35 -1.86
C LEU A 113 -6.58 5.51 -1.27
N GLY A 114 -6.46 4.19 -1.35
CA GLY A 114 -7.45 3.32 -0.73
C GLY A 114 -7.47 3.46 0.78
N LEU A 115 -6.30 3.60 1.37
CA LEU A 115 -6.17 3.80 2.80
C LEU A 115 -6.83 5.10 3.24
N ILE A 116 -6.63 6.17 2.47
CA ILE A 116 -7.25 7.46 2.74
C ILE A 116 -8.76 7.39 2.53
N ARG A 117 -9.19 6.68 1.49
CA ARG A 117 -10.61 6.55 1.19
C ARG A 117 -11.34 5.82 2.30
N GLU A 118 -10.73 4.78 2.84
CA GLU A 118 -11.30 4.07 3.97
C GLU A 118 -11.42 5.00 5.18
N GLY A 119 -10.35 5.71 5.48
CA GLY A 119 -10.35 6.90 6.31
C GLY A 119 -10.63 6.74 7.80
N GLU A 120 -10.94 5.53 8.28
CA GLU A 120 -11.35 5.36 9.67
C GLU A 120 -10.45 4.39 10.44
N GLY A 121 -9.52 3.75 9.77
CA GLY A 121 -8.62 2.82 10.43
C GLY A 121 -7.53 3.51 11.23
N VAL A 122 -6.74 2.68 11.89
CA VAL A 122 -5.63 3.18 12.70
C VAL A 122 -4.68 4.00 11.87
N ALA A 123 -4.42 3.58 10.62
CA ALA A 123 -3.51 4.32 9.75
C ALA A 123 -3.96 5.76 9.53
N ALA A 124 -5.26 5.94 9.22
CA ALA A 124 -5.79 7.28 9.01
C ALA A 124 -5.68 8.11 10.28
N GLN A 125 -5.96 7.50 11.42
CA GLN A 125 -5.84 8.21 12.70
C GLN A 125 -4.41 8.62 12.98
N VAL A 126 -3.46 7.73 12.70
CA VAL A 126 -2.04 8.03 12.91
C VAL A 126 -1.61 9.19 12.01
N LEU A 127 -2.02 9.17 10.74
CA LEU A 127 -1.67 10.26 9.83
C LEU A 127 -2.18 11.60 10.34
N VAL A 128 -3.44 11.62 10.79
CA VAL A 128 -4.02 12.86 11.32
C VAL A 128 -3.27 13.30 12.57
N LYS A 129 -2.95 12.39 13.46
CA LYS A 129 -2.21 12.73 14.68
C LYS A 129 -0.82 13.26 14.38
N LEU A 130 -0.22 12.82 13.29
CA LEU A 130 1.09 13.32 12.88
C LEU A 130 0.99 14.60 12.06
N GLY A 131 -0.21 15.17 11.95
CA GLY A 131 -0.39 16.46 11.29
C GLY A 131 -0.69 16.38 9.81
N ALA A 132 -0.93 15.18 9.26
CA ALA A 132 -1.22 15.05 7.85
C ALA A 132 -2.73 15.05 7.63
N ASP A 133 -3.20 16.09 6.94
CA ASP A 133 -4.59 16.14 6.50
C ASP A 133 -4.77 15.12 5.38
N LEU A 134 -5.75 14.24 5.52
CA LEU A 134 -5.96 13.16 4.55
C LEU A 134 -6.21 13.70 3.15
N ASN A 135 -6.95 14.81 3.04
CA ASN A 135 -7.18 15.41 1.72
C ASN A 135 -5.88 15.92 1.11
N ARG A 136 -4.99 16.45 1.92
CA ARG A 136 -3.71 16.92 1.43
C ARG A 136 -2.83 15.77 0.97
N VAL A 137 -2.87 14.65 1.70
CA VAL A 137 -2.13 13.47 1.27
C VAL A 137 -2.64 13.04 -0.10
N ARG A 138 -3.97 13.00 -0.27
CA ARG A 138 -4.56 12.65 -1.54
C ARG A 138 -4.11 13.59 -2.65
N GLN A 139 -4.16 14.90 -2.39
CA GLN A 139 -3.73 15.88 -3.38
C GLN A 139 -2.26 15.70 -3.76
N GLN A 140 -1.44 15.41 -2.76
CA GLN A 140 -0.01 15.21 -3.02
C GLN A 140 0.22 13.99 -3.91
N VAL A 141 -0.52 12.91 -3.64
CA VAL A 141 -0.41 11.71 -4.49
C VAL A 141 -0.81 12.04 -5.92
N ILE A 142 -1.94 12.71 -6.08
CA ILE A 142 -2.43 13.05 -7.43
C ILE A 142 -1.43 13.95 -8.15
N GLN A 143 -0.87 14.90 -7.44
CA GLN A 143 0.10 15.82 -8.03
C GLN A 143 1.36 15.08 -8.47
N LEU A 144 1.85 14.17 -7.64
CA LEU A 144 3.03 13.38 -8.01
C LEU A 144 2.75 12.48 -9.19
N LEU A 145 1.54 11.92 -9.25
CA LEU A 145 1.20 11.07 -10.38
C LEU A 145 1.23 11.83 -11.69
N SER A 146 0.72 13.05 -11.70
CA SER A 146 0.73 13.85 -12.92
C SER A 146 2.15 14.12 -13.40
N GLY A 147 3.03 14.56 -12.49
CA GLY A 147 4.40 14.83 -12.85
C GLY A 147 5.18 13.57 -13.14
N TYR A 148 4.94 12.53 -12.37
CA TYR A 148 5.66 11.28 -12.51
C TYR A 148 5.36 10.62 -13.84
N GLN A 149 4.10 10.61 -14.24
CA GLN A 149 3.71 10.00 -15.50
C GLN A 149 4.35 10.74 -16.68
N GLY A 150 4.40 12.05 -16.61
CA GLY A 150 5.07 12.81 -17.64
C GLY A 150 6.53 12.47 -17.75
N LYS A 151 7.20 12.35 -16.62
CA LYS A 151 8.61 12.01 -16.61
C LYS A 151 8.87 10.61 -17.14
N GLU A 152 8.05 9.67 -16.75
CA GLU A 152 8.24 8.30 -17.19
C GLU A 152 8.00 8.19 -18.68
N ALA A 153 7.01 8.88 -19.19
CA ALA A 153 6.75 8.88 -20.61
C ALA A 153 7.94 9.39 -21.38
N GLU A 154 8.55 10.45 -20.88
CA GLU A 154 9.71 11.02 -21.54
C GLU A 154 10.95 10.13 -21.42
N ALA A 155 11.16 9.59 -20.23
CA ALA A 155 12.35 8.81 -19.96
C ALA A 155 12.37 7.52 -20.76
N THR A 156 11.23 6.88 -20.92
CA THR A 156 11.18 5.61 -21.63
C THR A 156 11.02 5.79 -23.12
N GLY A 157 10.63 6.98 -23.55
CA GLY A 157 10.35 7.19 -24.96
C GLY A 157 9.13 6.45 -25.45
N ALA A 158 8.44 5.78 -24.57
CA ALA A 158 7.25 5.05 -24.93
C ALA A 158 6.05 5.94 -24.64
N PRO A 159 5.05 5.90 -25.50
CA PRO A 159 3.82 6.60 -25.19
C PRO A 159 3.30 6.10 -23.89
N ALA A 160 3.03 7.02 -22.99
CA ALA A 160 2.57 6.65 -21.67
C ALA A 160 1.33 5.80 -21.77
N GLY A 161 0.60 6.00 -22.82
CA GLY A 161 -0.63 5.27 -22.96
C GLY A 161 -0.49 3.88 -23.49
N THR A 162 0.70 3.45 -23.84
CA THR A 162 0.76 2.20 -24.53
C THR A 162 1.60 1.22 -23.79
N GLY A 163 2.19 0.46 -24.56
CA GLY A 163 2.84 -0.74 -24.21
C GLY A 163 3.31 -0.89 -22.79
N GLY A 164 3.94 0.10 -22.29
CA GLY A 164 4.48 -0.03 -20.96
C GLY A 164 3.44 -0.45 -19.94
N ARG A 165 2.28 0.13 -20.10
CA ARG A 165 1.25 -0.20 -19.17
C ARG A 165 0.67 -1.54 -19.38
N GLU A 166 0.43 -1.84 -20.61
CA GLU A 166 -0.13 -3.14 -20.90
C GLU A 166 0.83 -4.24 -20.56
N SER A 167 2.07 -4.00 -20.87
CA SER A 167 3.05 -5.02 -20.57
C SER A 167 3.24 -5.17 -19.07
N GLY A 168 3.00 -4.11 -18.33
CA GLY A 168 3.13 -4.18 -16.88
C GLY A 168 1.96 -4.85 -16.21
N THR A 169 0.90 -5.10 -16.94
CA THR A 169 -0.28 -5.71 -16.36
C THR A 169 -0.12 -7.21 -16.35
N PRO A 170 -0.16 -7.83 -15.19
CA PRO A 170 -0.10 -9.28 -15.17
C PRO A 170 -1.27 -9.85 -15.93
N SER A 171 -0.98 -10.80 -16.75
CA SER A 171 -2.00 -11.39 -17.57
C SER A 171 -2.83 -12.42 -16.84
N SER A 172 -2.30 -12.98 -15.78
CA SER A 172 -2.96 -14.11 -15.15
C SER A 172 -3.68 -13.66 -13.90
N SER A 173 -4.98 -13.94 -13.87
CA SER A 173 -5.76 -13.64 -12.69
C SER A 173 -5.34 -14.50 -11.51
N THR A 174 -4.72 -15.64 -11.79
CA THR A 174 -4.29 -16.52 -10.72
C THR A 174 -3.07 -15.98 -9.99
N VAL A 175 -2.27 -15.13 -10.66
CA VAL A 175 -1.08 -14.59 -10.02
C VAL A 175 -1.45 -13.80 -8.78
N LEU A 176 -2.46 -12.96 -8.90
CA LEU A 176 -2.87 -12.13 -7.78
C LEU A 176 -3.47 -12.96 -6.66
N ASP A 177 -4.33 -13.91 -7.04
CA ASP A 177 -4.88 -14.82 -6.04
C ASP A 177 -3.79 -15.64 -5.39
N GLN A 178 -2.83 -16.10 -6.19
CA GLN A 178 -1.72 -16.86 -5.65
C GLN A 178 -0.87 -16.02 -4.73
N PHE A 179 -0.66 -14.76 -5.08
CA PHE A 179 0.11 -13.88 -4.23
C PHE A 179 -0.57 -13.73 -2.89
N GLY A 180 -1.89 -13.50 -2.90
CA GLY A 180 -2.61 -13.38 -1.64
C GLY A 180 -2.54 -14.66 -0.83
N ARG A 181 -2.68 -15.81 -1.47
CA ARG A 181 -2.57 -17.08 -0.77
C ARG A 181 -1.15 -17.33 -0.31
N ASN A 182 -0.17 -17.02 -1.17
CA ASN A 182 1.22 -17.22 -0.79
C ASN A 182 1.61 -16.32 0.35
N LEU A 183 1.07 -15.12 0.40
CA LEU A 183 1.35 -14.23 1.49
C LEU A 183 0.86 -14.83 2.80
N THR A 184 -0.35 -15.37 2.80
CA THR A 184 -0.86 -16.00 4.02
C THR A 184 -0.11 -17.28 4.31
N GLN A 185 0.27 -18.03 3.30
CA GLN A 185 1.04 -19.24 3.51
C GLN A 185 2.45 -18.93 3.99
N ALA A 186 3.06 -17.90 3.44
CA ALA A 186 4.38 -17.49 3.92
C ALA A 186 4.31 -17.11 5.39
N ALA A 187 3.20 -16.55 5.82
CA ALA A 187 3.02 -16.25 7.22
C ALA A 187 2.93 -17.51 8.06
N MET A 188 2.50 -18.60 7.45
CA MET A 188 2.41 -19.86 8.16
C MET A 188 3.75 -20.62 8.16
N GLU A 189 4.53 -20.39 7.15
CA GLU A 189 5.82 -21.02 7.06
C GLU A 189 6.86 -20.29 7.87
#